data_6caff58dc16ecb23f9c01debbcb322a6
#
_entry.id   6caff58dc16ecb23f9c01debbcb322a6
#
_cell.length_a   1.000
_cell.length_b   1.000
_cell.length_c   1.000
_cell.angle_alpha   90.00
_cell.angle_beta   90.00
_cell.angle_gamma   90.00
#
_symmetry.space_group_name_H-M   'P 1'
#
loop_
_entity.id
_entity.type
_entity.pdbx_description
1 polymer ?
#
loop_
_entity_poly.entity_id
_entity_poly.type
_entity_poly.pdbx_seq_one_letter_code
_entity_poly.pdbx_strand_id
1 'polypeptide(L)'
;MKRISIWLCALFAVMIMKAADMSNSLELSQLYIIGDATPYAWDVQKAGEMQKVDDGVFRWSGHLEADKEFKFINTRAFVKHIVATSSGQLVDKGKSYNLNFEINYGLDNSRDLKFKPAATGDYTIYVDLRSMQMALYDEEQAVNLPDKLYATGSALDGKTVEMEVMEGIEYKLAGDFKSGKIIFRDTPQPTASTKYYVPLFDGVDITFGKAVNASLKETTNGDVEGWSVAVPGKYTFYLRKDLQLAYAKTFKPFSTLYLVGGCCELAWNYWDAASSRFTPNPSKPEELTWEGYLTPNWNDSRNEPDKLKILTAPDWFSETYHPYVPDYPLVGEYNFRTTGSEDFKWIIYDAGTYHITVNTLTETMKAVKLNNNAKQNGTDQSTTAIGCVEEPSLVKVACSRGAVYVKSAVGEVAVSVHTIDGKRIASAPVVKEGVVAEGLSKGIYVVKLLGNTVCLSRKVVMNE
;
A
#
# COMPACT_ATOMS: atom_id res chain seq x y z
N MET A 1 -8.46 23.18 -48.35
CA MET A 1 -8.33 21.93 -47.53
C MET A 1 -6.90 21.60 -47.05
N LYS A 2 -5.83 22.20 -47.53
CA LYS A 2 -4.44 21.89 -47.05
C LYS A 2 -3.99 22.62 -45.78
N ARG A 3 -4.68 23.68 -45.33
CA ARG A 3 -4.27 24.45 -44.12
C ARG A 3 -4.81 23.91 -42.80
N ILE A 4 -5.88 23.14 -42.80
CA ILE A 4 -6.48 22.55 -41.59
C ILE A 4 -5.66 21.36 -41.07
N SER A 5 -5.03 20.58 -41.99
CA SER A 5 -4.21 19.42 -41.62
C SER A 5 -2.93 19.79 -40.84
N ILE A 6 -2.32 20.97 -41.14
CA ILE A 6 -1.08 21.40 -40.48
C ILE A 6 -1.34 21.81 -39.02
N TRP A 7 -2.49 22.43 -38.73
CA TRP A 7 -2.85 22.81 -37.38
C TRP A 7 -3.23 21.59 -36.48
N LEU A 8 -3.86 20.59 -37.09
CA LEU A 8 -4.19 19.36 -36.37
C LEU A 8 -2.93 18.55 -36.01
N CYS A 9 -1.95 18.47 -36.92
CA CYS A 9 -0.66 17.81 -36.66
C CYS A 9 0.18 18.57 -35.63
N ALA A 10 0.15 19.90 -35.61
CA ALA A 10 0.85 20.70 -34.60
C ALA A 10 0.22 20.54 -33.19
N LEU A 11 -1.12 20.47 -33.11
CA LEU A 11 -1.81 20.23 -31.86
C LEU A 11 -1.53 18.81 -31.31
N PHE A 12 -1.50 17.82 -32.20
CA PHE A 12 -1.16 16.44 -31.86
C PHE A 12 0.32 16.29 -31.45
N ALA A 13 1.23 16.98 -32.10
CA ALA A 13 2.65 17.00 -31.74
C ALA A 13 2.87 17.66 -30.37
N VAL A 14 2.14 18.72 -30.02
CA VAL A 14 2.22 19.39 -28.73
C VAL A 14 1.61 18.49 -27.61
N MET A 15 0.53 17.73 -27.91
CA MET A 15 -0.03 16.76 -26.97
C MET A 15 0.92 15.56 -26.74
N ILE A 16 1.60 15.08 -27.79
CA ILE A 16 2.57 14.00 -27.68
C ILE A 16 3.82 14.47 -26.92
N MET A 17 4.29 15.70 -27.15
CA MET A 17 5.40 16.26 -26.37
C MET A 17 5.06 16.45 -24.89
N LYS A 18 3.84 16.92 -24.54
CA LYS A 18 3.41 16.98 -23.14
C LYS A 18 3.27 15.61 -22.50
N ALA A 19 2.79 14.61 -23.23
CA ALA A 19 2.69 13.25 -22.74
C ALA A 19 4.07 12.58 -22.55
N ALA A 20 5.02 12.85 -23.43
CA ALA A 20 6.39 12.36 -23.30
C ALA A 20 7.15 13.03 -22.13
N ASP A 21 6.95 14.34 -21.92
CA ASP A 21 7.52 15.05 -20.76
C ASP A 21 6.92 14.58 -19.43
N MET A 22 5.63 14.27 -19.39
CA MET A 22 4.98 13.71 -18.20
C MET A 22 5.44 12.28 -17.91
N SER A 23 5.71 11.45 -18.92
CA SER A 23 6.24 10.10 -18.69
C SER A 23 7.65 10.12 -18.08
N ASN A 24 8.49 11.06 -18.51
CA ASN A 24 9.84 11.26 -17.95
C ASN A 24 9.82 11.82 -16.51
N SER A 25 8.77 12.53 -16.08
CA SER A 25 8.66 13.04 -14.72
C SER A 25 8.30 11.95 -13.71
N LEU A 26 7.62 10.90 -14.15
CA LEU A 26 7.21 9.76 -13.30
C LEU A 26 8.37 8.82 -12.96
N GLU A 27 9.43 8.81 -13.76
CA GLU A 27 10.58 7.92 -13.59
C GLU A 27 11.71 8.52 -12.74
N LEU A 28 11.50 9.69 -12.13
CA LEU A 28 12.53 10.28 -11.27
C LEU A 28 12.73 9.42 -10.02
N SER A 29 13.95 8.95 -9.87
CA SER A 29 14.38 8.22 -8.66
C SER A 29 14.72 9.15 -7.51
N GLN A 30 15.07 10.42 -7.80
CA GLN A 30 15.51 11.41 -6.84
C GLN A 30 14.96 12.79 -7.16
N LEU A 31 14.73 13.58 -6.13
CA LEU A 31 14.37 14.98 -6.20
C LEU A 31 15.06 15.75 -5.07
N TYR A 32 15.46 16.98 -5.34
CA TYR A 32 16.13 17.84 -4.38
C TYR A 32 15.45 19.20 -4.31
N ILE A 33 15.43 19.81 -3.12
CA ILE A 33 15.02 21.19 -2.91
C ILE A 33 16.26 22.08 -2.83
N ILE A 34 16.21 23.25 -3.46
CA ILE A 34 17.31 24.20 -3.51
C ILE A 34 16.78 25.64 -3.53
N GLY A 35 17.52 26.56 -2.98
CA GLY A 35 17.19 27.98 -2.98
C GLY A 35 17.64 28.69 -1.71
N ASP A 36 17.74 29.98 -1.77
CA ASP A 36 18.15 30.81 -0.61
C ASP A 36 17.07 30.83 0.50
N ALA A 37 15.84 30.44 0.19
CA ALA A 37 14.82 30.16 1.20
C ALA A 37 15.15 28.92 2.05
N THR A 38 16.02 28.03 1.58
CA THR A 38 16.39 26.79 2.25
C THR A 38 17.75 26.91 2.94
N PRO A 39 18.11 26.03 3.91
CA PRO A 39 19.45 26.00 4.49
C PRO A 39 20.58 25.69 3.50
N TYR A 40 20.24 25.30 2.28
CA TYR A 40 21.19 24.86 1.24
C TYR A 40 21.59 25.97 0.29
N ALA A 41 20.92 27.12 0.33
CA ALA A 41 21.08 28.22 -0.64
C ALA A 41 21.02 27.71 -2.09
N TRP A 42 21.73 28.32 -3.03
CA TRP A 42 21.80 27.88 -4.43
C TRP A 42 23.01 26.95 -4.73
N ASP A 43 23.54 26.29 -3.70
CA ASP A 43 24.63 25.32 -3.86
C ASP A 43 24.08 23.95 -4.22
N VAL A 44 24.18 23.56 -5.49
CA VAL A 44 23.65 22.29 -6.00
C VAL A 44 24.26 21.07 -5.32
N GLN A 45 25.50 21.18 -4.81
CA GLN A 45 26.15 20.06 -4.12
C GLN A 45 25.55 19.83 -2.73
N LYS A 46 24.98 20.87 -2.14
CA LYS A 46 24.32 20.83 -0.83
C LYS A 46 22.80 20.72 -0.91
N ALA A 47 22.22 20.76 -2.11
CA ALA A 47 20.76 20.71 -2.27
C ALA A 47 20.14 19.60 -1.41
N GLY A 48 19.04 19.93 -0.71
CA GLY A 48 18.37 19.03 0.22
C GLY A 48 17.71 17.90 -0.52
N GLU A 49 18.08 16.67 -0.23
CA GLU A 49 17.47 15.49 -0.82
C GLU A 49 16.07 15.29 -0.25
N MET A 50 15.10 15.09 -1.13
CA MET A 50 13.73 14.76 -0.75
C MET A 50 13.59 13.24 -0.62
N GLN A 51 12.93 12.79 0.42
CA GLN A 51 12.59 11.39 0.59
C GLN A 51 11.56 10.97 -0.46
N LYS A 52 11.86 9.97 -1.27
CA LYS A 52 10.86 9.33 -2.12
C LYS A 52 9.91 8.51 -1.25
N VAL A 53 8.63 8.89 -1.21
CA VAL A 53 7.61 8.25 -0.38
C VAL A 53 6.68 7.33 -1.18
N ASP A 54 6.60 7.55 -2.50
CA ASP A 54 5.88 6.71 -3.47
C ASP A 54 6.42 6.98 -4.87
N ASP A 55 5.98 6.23 -5.88
CA ASP A 55 6.36 6.51 -7.26
C ASP A 55 5.87 7.89 -7.72
N GLY A 56 6.84 8.74 -8.07
CA GLY A 56 6.60 10.13 -8.44
C GLY A 56 6.24 11.06 -7.28
N VAL A 57 6.34 10.60 -6.02
CA VAL A 57 6.05 11.42 -4.83
C VAL A 57 7.23 11.56 -3.93
N PHE A 58 7.52 12.80 -3.57
CA PHE A 58 8.65 13.15 -2.74
C PHE A 58 8.22 14.03 -1.57
N ARG A 59 8.85 13.82 -0.43
CA ARG A 59 8.65 14.59 0.80
C ARG A 59 9.95 15.23 1.25
N TRP A 60 9.86 16.46 1.73
CA TRP A 60 10.94 17.14 2.44
C TRP A 60 10.39 17.88 3.64
N SER A 61 11.11 17.87 4.76
CA SER A 61 10.78 18.68 5.94
C SER A 61 11.99 19.50 6.33
N GLY A 62 11.76 20.77 6.65
CA GLY A 62 12.80 21.68 7.05
C GLY A 62 12.38 23.14 7.10
N HIS A 63 13.32 23.99 7.45
CA HIS A 63 13.12 25.44 7.61
C HIS A 63 13.15 26.17 6.27
N LEU A 64 12.15 27.04 6.05
CA LEU A 64 12.13 27.98 4.94
C LEU A 64 12.04 29.42 5.46
N GLU A 65 12.77 30.31 4.80
CA GLU A 65 12.77 31.73 5.09
C GLU A 65 11.85 32.49 4.12
N ALA A 66 10.97 33.36 4.66
CA ALA A 66 10.13 34.22 3.87
C ALA A 66 10.94 35.19 2.99
N ASP A 67 10.31 35.70 1.94
CA ASP A 67 10.87 36.64 0.96
C ASP A 67 12.05 36.11 0.13
N LYS A 68 12.54 34.90 0.42
CA LYS A 68 13.56 34.18 -0.33
C LYS A 68 12.93 33.15 -1.25
N GLU A 69 13.73 32.58 -2.15
CA GLU A 69 13.22 31.74 -3.22
C GLU A 69 13.71 30.29 -3.12
N PHE A 70 12.88 29.36 -3.59
CA PHE A 70 13.27 27.94 -3.77
C PHE A 70 12.62 27.33 -5.01
N LYS A 71 13.17 26.21 -5.45
CA LYS A 71 12.66 25.33 -6.50
C LYS A 71 13.16 23.92 -6.28
N PHE A 72 12.79 23.01 -7.18
CA PHE A 72 13.25 21.63 -7.14
C PHE A 72 14.12 21.31 -8.34
N ILE A 73 15.08 20.42 -8.16
CA ILE A 73 15.97 19.89 -9.20
C ILE A 73 16.03 18.36 -9.08
N ASN A 74 16.15 17.68 -10.22
CA ASN A 74 16.19 16.21 -10.25
C ASN A 74 17.59 15.61 -10.07
N THR A 75 18.62 16.42 -10.19
CA THR A 75 20.02 16.03 -10.02
C THR A 75 20.76 17.18 -9.35
N ARG A 76 21.92 16.92 -8.76
CA ARG A 76 22.79 17.97 -8.19
C ARG A 76 23.46 18.82 -9.29
N ALA A 77 22.64 19.28 -10.24
CA ALA A 77 23.03 20.18 -11.33
C ALA A 77 21.82 20.97 -11.83
N PHE A 78 22.05 22.15 -12.39
CA PHE A 78 20.99 22.97 -12.98
C PHE A 78 20.63 22.52 -14.39
N VAL A 79 20.08 21.30 -14.56
CA VAL A 79 19.75 20.72 -15.86
C VAL A 79 18.24 20.57 -16.06
N LYS A 80 17.58 19.97 -15.09
CA LYS A 80 16.11 19.79 -15.11
C LYS A 80 15.54 20.33 -13.81
N HIS A 81 14.53 21.18 -13.93
CA HIS A 81 13.94 21.88 -12.82
C HIS A 81 12.44 21.62 -12.73
N ILE A 82 11.92 21.57 -11.53
CA ILE A 82 10.51 21.63 -11.24
C ILE A 82 10.27 22.94 -10.52
N VAL A 83 9.48 23.78 -11.17
CA VAL A 83 9.40 25.21 -10.86
C VAL A 83 7.97 25.66 -10.67
N ALA A 84 7.80 26.90 -10.21
CA ALA A 84 6.52 27.56 -10.07
C ALA A 84 5.83 27.80 -11.42
N THR A 85 4.56 28.16 -11.40
CA THR A 85 3.78 28.55 -12.60
C THR A 85 3.85 30.04 -12.88
N SER A 86 4.33 30.83 -11.92
CA SER A 86 4.55 32.28 -12.06
C SER A 86 5.82 32.71 -11.30
N SER A 87 6.38 33.85 -11.66
CA SER A 87 7.58 34.38 -11.01
C SER A 87 7.31 34.77 -9.56
N GLY A 88 8.15 34.30 -8.64
CA GLY A 88 8.04 34.60 -7.21
C GLY A 88 6.70 34.17 -6.61
N GLN A 89 6.17 33.02 -7.03
CA GLN A 89 4.89 32.52 -6.56
C GLN A 89 4.89 32.33 -5.06
N LEU A 90 4.05 33.09 -4.35
CA LEU A 90 3.90 32.94 -2.89
C LEU A 90 3.24 31.60 -2.57
N VAL A 91 3.78 30.92 -1.57
CA VAL A 91 3.27 29.65 -1.09
C VAL A 91 3.06 29.67 0.41
N ASP A 92 1.87 29.22 0.82
CA ASP A 92 1.40 29.16 2.20
C ASP A 92 1.22 27.72 2.66
N LYS A 93 1.27 27.52 3.98
CA LYS A 93 0.86 26.26 4.61
C LYS A 93 -0.63 25.99 4.37
N GLY A 94 -0.98 24.73 4.20
CA GLY A 94 -2.36 24.29 3.96
C GLY A 94 -2.89 24.52 2.55
N LYS A 95 -2.02 24.81 1.59
CA LYS A 95 -2.39 25.04 0.18
C LYS A 95 -1.59 24.16 -0.77
N SER A 96 -2.17 23.89 -1.96
CA SER A 96 -1.47 23.27 -3.09
C SER A 96 -1.14 24.27 -4.19
N TYR A 97 -0.15 23.90 -4.95
CA TYR A 97 0.34 24.71 -6.04
C TYR A 97 0.71 23.82 -7.22
N ASN A 98 0.33 24.26 -8.41
CA ASN A 98 0.74 23.58 -9.62
C ASN A 98 2.23 23.77 -9.87
N LEU A 99 2.85 22.77 -10.46
CA LEU A 99 4.25 22.72 -10.82
C LEU A 99 4.42 22.76 -12.34
N ASN A 100 5.49 23.37 -12.80
CA ASN A 100 5.98 23.25 -14.16
C ASN A 100 7.27 22.44 -14.19
N PHE A 101 7.45 21.66 -15.25
CA PHE A 101 8.67 20.94 -15.52
C PHE A 101 9.45 21.66 -16.62
N GLU A 102 10.67 22.12 -16.32
CA GLU A 102 11.53 22.85 -17.25
C GLU A 102 12.76 22.02 -17.57
N ILE A 103 12.94 21.76 -18.88
CA ILE A 103 14.12 21.10 -19.44
C ILE A 103 14.97 22.19 -20.10
N ASN A 104 16.30 22.04 -20.05
CA ASN A 104 17.26 22.95 -20.66
C ASN A 104 17.34 24.35 -20.02
N TYR A 105 17.49 24.38 -18.72
CA TYR A 105 17.86 25.59 -18.01
C TYR A 105 19.09 26.26 -18.64
N GLY A 106 18.99 27.55 -18.92
CA GLY A 106 20.08 28.36 -19.50
C GLY A 106 19.84 28.84 -20.91
N LEU A 107 18.85 28.32 -21.65
CA LEU A 107 18.48 28.81 -22.98
C LEU A 107 17.45 29.95 -22.95
N ASP A 108 16.67 30.03 -21.88
CA ASP A 108 15.68 31.08 -21.62
C ASP A 108 15.53 31.34 -20.12
N ASN A 109 16.24 32.34 -19.61
CA ASN A 109 16.18 32.76 -18.21
C ASN A 109 14.79 33.22 -17.75
N SER A 110 13.88 33.51 -18.67
CA SER A 110 12.51 33.96 -18.36
C SER A 110 11.66 32.87 -17.69
N ARG A 111 12.08 31.61 -17.77
CA ARG A 111 11.36 30.45 -17.23
C ARG A 111 11.93 29.89 -15.93
N ASP A 112 12.96 30.50 -15.37
CA ASP A 112 13.49 30.11 -14.04
C ASP A 112 12.58 30.64 -12.92
N LEU A 113 11.33 30.15 -12.96
CA LEU A 113 10.28 30.51 -12.01
C LEU A 113 10.53 29.83 -10.68
N LYS A 114 10.27 30.54 -9.59
CA LYS A 114 10.56 30.10 -8.23
C LYS A 114 9.40 30.34 -7.30
N PHE A 115 9.38 29.57 -6.21
CA PHE A 115 8.44 29.73 -5.12
C PHE A 115 9.03 30.64 -4.03
N LYS A 116 8.16 31.35 -3.32
CA LYS A 116 8.49 32.14 -2.13
C LYS A 116 7.62 31.72 -0.96
N PRO A 117 8.17 31.29 0.17
CA PRO A 117 7.35 31.09 1.36
C PRO A 117 6.71 32.39 1.83
N ALA A 118 5.43 32.37 2.15
CA ALA A 118 4.72 33.54 2.65
C ALA A 118 5.11 33.90 4.09
N ALA A 119 5.65 32.95 4.86
CA ALA A 119 6.15 33.13 6.21
C ALA A 119 7.41 32.31 6.43
N THR A 120 8.27 32.79 7.32
CA THR A 120 9.41 31.99 7.82
C THR A 120 8.93 30.96 8.82
N GLY A 121 9.43 29.74 8.71
CA GLY A 121 9.08 28.65 9.62
C GLY A 121 9.45 27.27 9.09
N ASP A 122 9.08 26.27 9.86
CA ASP A 122 9.26 24.87 9.47
C ASP A 122 8.10 24.42 8.58
N TYR A 123 8.44 23.67 7.56
CA TYR A 123 7.53 23.20 6.53
C TYR A 123 7.76 21.74 6.24
N THR A 124 6.68 21.02 5.99
CA THR A 124 6.70 19.76 5.27
C THR A 124 6.13 19.98 3.88
N ILE A 125 6.93 19.65 2.86
CA ILE A 125 6.57 19.81 1.45
C ILE A 125 6.43 18.43 0.85
N TYR A 126 5.29 18.17 0.21
CA TYR A 126 5.11 17.05 -0.70
C TYR A 126 5.09 17.55 -2.13
N VAL A 127 5.80 16.83 -2.99
CA VAL A 127 5.80 17.04 -4.44
C VAL A 127 5.26 15.80 -5.09
N ASP A 128 4.14 15.91 -5.79
CA ASP A 128 3.57 14.86 -6.63
C ASP A 128 3.78 15.18 -8.11
N LEU A 129 4.72 14.50 -8.71
CA LEU A 129 5.05 14.67 -10.13
C LEU A 129 3.99 14.06 -11.06
N ARG A 130 3.12 13.22 -10.55
CA ARG A 130 2.05 12.59 -11.34
C ARG A 130 0.91 13.58 -11.60
N SER A 131 0.55 14.36 -10.59
CA SER A 131 -0.41 15.45 -10.70
C SER A 131 0.24 16.79 -11.03
N MET A 132 1.57 16.86 -11.03
CA MET A 132 2.34 18.11 -11.13
C MET A 132 1.89 19.15 -10.11
N GLN A 133 1.84 18.74 -8.86
CA GLN A 133 1.43 19.58 -7.74
C GLN A 133 2.39 19.43 -6.57
N MET A 134 2.51 20.47 -5.76
CA MET A 134 3.09 20.40 -4.43
C MET A 134 2.10 20.86 -3.38
N ALA A 135 2.27 20.36 -2.16
CA ALA A 135 1.51 20.75 -0.99
C ALA A 135 2.45 21.11 0.16
N LEU A 136 2.11 22.16 0.90
CA LEU A 136 2.87 22.60 2.06
C LEU A 136 2.00 22.54 3.31
N TYR A 137 2.55 22.09 4.43
CA TYR A 137 1.88 22.13 5.73
C TYR A 137 2.87 22.20 6.91
N ASP A 138 2.32 22.38 8.08
CA ASP A 138 3.06 22.44 9.33
C ASP A 138 3.55 21.06 9.75
N GLU A 139 4.79 20.93 10.18
CA GLU A 139 5.30 19.67 10.72
C GLU A 139 4.58 19.31 12.05
N GLU A 140 4.15 20.31 12.81
CA GLU A 140 3.42 20.13 14.07
C GLU A 140 1.99 19.59 13.88
N GLN A 141 1.45 19.59 12.66
CA GLN A 141 0.13 19.04 12.35
C GLN A 141 0.22 17.63 11.74
N ALA A 142 1.16 16.82 12.19
CA ALA A 142 1.15 15.40 11.85
C ALA A 142 -0.20 14.80 12.25
N VAL A 143 -0.96 14.36 11.26
CA VAL A 143 -2.30 13.78 11.46
C VAL A 143 -2.15 12.44 12.19
N ASN A 144 -2.68 12.35 13.40
CA ASN A 144 -2.67 11.10 14.14
C ASN A 144 -3.90 10.25 13.76
N LEU A 145 -3.73 9.39 12.77
CA LEU A 145 -4.78 8.47 12.34
C LEU A 145 -5.00 7.38 13.39
N PRO A 146 -6.25 7.14 13.82
CA PRO A 146 -6.59 6.09 14.79
C PRO A 146 -6.39 4.70 14.18
N ASP A 147 -6.60 3.63 14.95
CA ASP A 147 -6.53 2.27 14.42
C ASP A 147 -7.80 1.87 13.64
N LYS A 148 -8.89 2.58 13.83
CA LYS A 148 -10.15 2.41 13.10
C LYS A 148 -10.59 3.73 12.49
N LEU A 149 -10.98 3.68 11.23
CA LEU A 149 -11.60 4.78 10.51
C LEU A 149 -12.95 4.36 9.95
N TYR A 150 -13.78 5.36 9.71
CA TYR A 150 -15.10 5.17 9.10
C TYR A 150 -15.19 6.03 7.85
N ALA A 151 -15.30 5.37 6.69
CA ALA A 151 -15.53 6.04 5.42
C ALA A 151 -17.03 6.26 5.21
N THR A 152 -17.43 7.46 4.77
CA THR A 152 -18.80 7.79 4.46
C THR A 152 -18.87 8.80 3.31
N GLY A 153 -20.07 9.11 2.83
CA GLY A 153 -20.30 10.14 1.82
C GLY A 153 -21.16 9.68 0.67
N SER A 154 -21.46 10.62 -0.23
CA SER A 154 -22.37 10.36 -1.37
C SER A 154 -21.82 9.33 -2.36
N ALA A 155 -20.50 9.21 -2.49
CA ALA A 155 -19.89 8.19 -3.32
C ALA A 155 -20.11 6.75 -2.80
N LEU A 156 -20.50 6.61 -1.53
CA LEU A 156 -20.84 5.36 -0.85
C LEU A 156 -22.35 5.19 -0.61
N ASP A 157 -23.21 5.94 -1.33
CA ASP A 157 -24.66 5.98 -1.10
C ASP A 157 -25.03 6.38 0.34
N GLY A 158 -24.23 7.19 0.99
CA GLY A 158 -24.40 7.58 2.39
C GLY A 158 -24.14 6.47 3.42
N LYS A 159 -23.68 5.30 2.98
CA LYS A 159 -23.28 4.22 3.88
C LYS A 159 -22.04 4.62 4.67
N THR A 160 -21.91 4.07 5.86
CA THR A 160 -20.68 4.16 6.66
C THR A 160 -20.00 2.78 6.65
N VAL A 161 -18.73 2.76 6.25
CA VAL A 161 -17.89 1.56 6.18
C VAL A 161 -16.78 1.70 7.19
N GLU A 162 -16.64 0.71 8.07
CA GLU A 162 -15.52 0.62 9.01
C GLU A 162 -14.27 0.13 8.26
N MET A 163 -13.13 0.74 8.56
CA MET A 163 -11.83 0.42 8.01
C MET A 163 -10.84 0.19 9.16
N GLU A 164 -10.12 -0.91 9.10
CA GLU A 164 -9.02 -1.20 10.04
C GLU A 164 -7.68 -0.90 9.38
N VAL A 165 -6.71 -0.50 10.20
CA VAL A 165 -5.35 -0.31 9.72
C VAL A 165 -4.66 -1.66 9.51
N MET A 166 -4.08 -1.87 8.33
CA MET A 166 -3.34 -3.06 7.98
C MET A 166 -1.88 -2.91 8.45
N GLU A 167 -1.51 -3.68 9.46
CA GLU A 167 -0.16 -3.69 10.07
C GLU A 167 0.40 -2.30 10.43
N GLY A 168 -0.47 -1.36 10.81
CA GLY A 168 -0.10 0.01 11.13
C GLY A 168 0.29 0.89 9.94
N ILE A 169 0.20 0.38 8.71
CA ILE A 169 0.71 1.02 7.50
C ILE A 169 -0.38 1.78 6.75
N GLU A 170 -1.50 1.11 6.45
CA GLU A 170 -2.53 1.70 5.59
C GLU A 170 -3.93 1.16 5.89
N TYR A 171 -4.93 1.94 5.52
CA TYR A 171 -6.32 1.50 5.42
C TYR A 171 -6.65 1.27 3.96
N LYS A 172 -7.53 0.30 3.68
CA LYS A 172 -8.05 0.04 2.34
C LYS A 172 -9.57 0.10 2.33
N LEU A 173 -10.13 0.69 1.28
CA LEU A 173 -11.55 0.71 0.98
C LEU A 173 -11.74 0.38 -0.49
N ALA A 174 -12.21 -0.82 -0.78
CA ALA A 174 -12.41 -1.28 -2.15
C ALA A 174 -13.89 -1.47 -2.45
N GLY A 175 -14.30 -1.17 -3.67
CA GLY A 175 -15.68 -1.36 -4.08
C GLY A 175 -16.07 -0.60 -5.33
N ASP A 176 -17.38 -0.50 -5.54
CA ASP A 176 -18.00 0.27 -6.61
C ASP A 176 -18.48 1.59 -6.06
N PHE A 177 -17.93 2.68 -6.55
CA PHE A 177 -18.18 4.02 -6.07
C PHE A 177 -19.01 4.81 -7.08
N LYS A 178 -19.96 5.57 -6.58
CA LYS A 178 -20.69 6.56 -7.38
C LYS A 178 -19.93 7.87 -7.46
N SER A 179 -20.31 8.72 -8.41
CA SER A 179 -19.87 10.10 -8.41
C SER A 179 -20.33 10.79 -7.13
N GLY A 180 -19.43 11.50 -6.46
CA GLY A 180 -19.73 12.14 -5.17
C GLY A 180 -18.50 12.36 -4.31
N LYS A 181 -18.68 12.35 -2.99
CA LYS A 181 -17.63 12.62 -2.02
C LYS A 181 -17.41 11.43 -1.10
N ILE A 182 -16.16 11.24 -0.66
CA ILE A 182 -15.75 10.33 0.41
C ILE A 182 -15.11 11.16 1.52
N ILE A 183 -15.53 10.90 2.76
CA ILE A 183 -15.02 11.52 3.98
C ILE A 183 -14.63 10.42 4.95
N PHE A 184 -13.50 10.56 5.62
CA PHE A 184 -13.07 9.67 6.70
C PHE A 184 -13.22 10.34 8.05
N ARG A 185 -13.61 9.57 9.06
CA ARG A 185 -13.78 10.05 10.44
C ARG A 185 -13.43 8.97 11.45
N ASP A 186 -13.18 9.37 12.69
CA ASP A 186 -12.78 8.46 13.79
C ASP A 186 -13.96 7.75 14.46
N THR A 187 -15.20 8.13 14.15
CA THR A 187 -16.41 7.58 14.78
C THR A 187 -17.44 7.12 13.73
N PRO A 188 -18.23 6.07 14.01
CA PRO A 188 -19.27 5.60 13.09
C PRO A 188 -20.45 6.60 12.96
N GLN A 189 -20.73 7.36 14.01
CA GLN A 189 -21.74 8.43 14.02
C GLN A 189 -21.08 9.74 14.44
N PRO A 190 -21.32 10.83 13.72
CA PRO A 190 -20.71 12.12 14.04
C PRO A 190 -21.19 12.67 15.39
N THR A 191 -20.28 13.25 16.14
CA THR A 191 -20.47 13.98 17.38
C THR A 191 -19.77 15.33 17.31
N ALA A 192 -19.93 16.19 18.29
CA ALA A 192 -19.23 17.47 18.35
C ALA A 192 -17.69 17.31 18.45
N SER A 193 -17.21 16.16 18.89
CA SER A 193 -15.78 15.85 19.01
C SER A 193 -15.22 14.95 17.91
N THR A 194 -16.05 14.65 16.90
CA THR A 194 -15.62 13.81 15.78
C THR A 194 -14.48 14.47 15.03
N LYS A 195 -13.42 13.71 14.79
CA LYS A 195 -12.31 14.09 13.93
C LYS A 195 -12.57 13.60 12.52
N TYR A 196 -12.43 14.53 11.59
CA TYR A 196 -12.54 14.26 10.17
C TYR A 196 -11.15 14.32 9.53
N TYR A 197 -10.87 13.36 8.67
CA TYR A 197 -9.63 13.25 7.93
C TYR A 197 -9.96 13.46 6.47
N VAL A 198 -9.55 14.61 5.96
CA VAL A 198 -9.96 15.12 4.66
C VAL A 198 -8.74 15.53 3.85
N PRO A 199 -8.86 15.75 2.53
CA PRO A 199 -7.75 16.26 1.76
C PRO A 199 -7.32 17.62 2.29
N LEU A 200 -6.02 17.90 2.19
CA LEU A 200 -5.49 19.22 2.55
C LEU A 200 -6.16 20.32 1.73
N PHE A 201 -6.57 20.00 0.52
CA PHE A 201 -7.25 20.89 -0.42
C PHE A 201 -8.63 20.38 -0.73
N ASP A 202 -9.57 21.31 -0.77
CA ASP A 202 -10.97 21.00 -1.04
C ASP A 202 -11.15 20.56 -2.50
N GLY A 203 -12.02 19.58 -2.71
CA GLY A 203 -12.41 19.12 -4.04
C GLY A 203 -11.36 18.26 -4.78
N VAL A 204 -10.35 17.72 -4.08
CA VAL A 204 -9.38 16.80 -4.71
C VAL A 204 -10.10 15.59 -5.30
N ASP A 205 -9.96 15.42 -6.62
CA ASP A 205 -10.49 14.26 -7.34
C ASP A 205 -9.55 13.07 -7.21
N ILE A 206 -9.98 12.07 -6.49
CA ILE A 206 -9.19 10.86 -6.25
C ILE A 206 -9.27 9.85 -7.40
N THR A 207 -10.20 10.03 -8.34
CA THR A 207 -10.37 9.14 -9.49
C THR A 207 -9.52 9.55 -10.69
N PHE A 208 -8.81 10.67 -10.61
CA PHE A 208 -8.02 11.20 -11.70
C PHE A 208 -6.64 10.50 -11.78
N GLY A 209 -6.56 9.43 -12.58
CA GLY A 209 -5.31 8.76 -12.91
C GLY A 209 -4.64 8.03 -11.73
N LYS A 210 -3.33 7.86 -11.80
CA LYS A 210 -2.55 7.31 -10.71
C LYS A 210 -2.57 8.28 -9.53
N ALA A 211 -3.10 7.83 -8.40
CA ALA A 211 -2.94 8.41 -7.09
C ALA A 211 -2.79 9.94 -7.05
N VAL A 212 -3.89 10.64 -6.87
CA VAL A 212 -3.83 12.05 -6.49
C VAL A 212 -3.45 12.08 -5.02
N ASN A 213 -2.23 12.45 -4.73
CA ASN A 213 -1.80 12.60 -3.36
C ASN A 213 -2.49 13.78 -2.75
N ALA A 214 -3.44 13.50 -1.97
CA ALA A 214 -3.93 14.48 -1.04
C ALA A 214 -3.27 14.20 0.30
N SER A 215 -2.36 15.06 0.69
CA SER A 215 -1.98 15.17 2.08
C SER A 215 -3.24 15.36 2.91
N LEU A 216 -3.27 14.69 4.05
CA LEU A 216 -4.39 14.71 4.96
C LEU A 216 -4.33 15.93 5.87
N LYS A 217 -5.48 16.50 6.18
CA LYS A 217 -5.65 17.36 7.35
C LYS A 217 -6.69 16.77 8.30
N GLU A 218 -6.48 16.96 9.59
CA GLU A 218 -7.46 16.67 10.64
C GLU A 218 -8.28 17.94 10.91
N THR A 219 -9.59 17.80 11.05
CA THR A 219 -10.48 18.88 11.48
C THR A 219 -11.64 18.34 12.31
N THR A 220 -12.15 19.14 13.22
CA THR A 220 -13.40 18.87 13.96
C THR A 220 -14.60 19.58 13.36
N ASN A 221 -14.42 20.38 12.33
CA ASN A 221 -15.53 20.99 11.59
C ASN A 221 -16.24 19.91 10.77
N GLY A 222 -17.52 19.66 11.05
CA GLY A 222 -18.33 18.66 10.35
C GLY A 222 -18.75 19.06 8.91
N ASP A 223 -18.65 20.35 8.58
CA ASP A 223 -18.86 20.85 7.21
C ASP A 223 -17.55 20.79 6.42
N VAL A 224 -17.21 19.57 5.96
CA VAL A 224 -15.95 19.31 5.28
C VAL A 224 -16.16 18.87 3.83
N GLU A 225 -15.28 19.37 2.96
CA GLU A 225 -15.12 18.86 1.61
C GLU A 225 -14.21 17.61 1.66
N GLY A 226 -14.77 16.44 1.42
CA GLY A 226 -14.00 15.20 1.31
C GLY A 226 -13.30 15.06 -0.04
N TRP A 227 -12.73 13.87 -0.30
CA TRP A 227 -12.24 13.54 -1.63
C TRP A 227 -13.39 13.43 -2.61
N SER A 228 -13.22 14.03 -3.80
CA SER A 228 -14.16 13.90 -4.90
C SER A 228 -13.93 12.58 -5.65
N VAL A 229 -15.02 11.90 -5.99
CA VAL A 229 -15.05 10.80 -6.96
C VAL A 229 -15.77 11.34 -8.18
N ALA A 230 -15.04 11.89 -9.15
CA ALA A 230 -15.64 12.49 -10.34
C ALA A 230 -16.15 11.42 -11.31
N VAL A 231 -15.41 10.33 -11.47
CA VAL A 231 -15.76 9.22 -12.36
C VAL A 231 -16.25 8.04 -11.54
N PRO A 232 -17.52 7.61 -11.67
CA PRO A 232 -18.01 6.42 -10.96
C PRO A 232 -17.32 5.16 -11.49
N GLY A 233 -17.10 4.17 -10.63
CA GLY A 233 -16.45 2.92 -11.02
C GLY A 233 -15.88 2.14 -9.84
N LYS A 234 -15.20 1.05 -10.16
CA LYS A 234 -14.53 0.22 -9.17
C LYS A 234 -13.13 0.77 -8.86
N TYR A 235 -12.86 1.00 -7.59
CA TYR A 235 -11.60 1.52 -7.09
C TYR A 235 -11.17 0.79 -5.81
N THR A 236 -9.86 0.79 -5.56
CA THR A 236 -9.27 0.55 -4.25
C THR A 236 -8.68 1.85 -3.75
N PHE A 237 -9.25 2.35 -2.68
CA PHE A 237 -8.79 3.53 -1.95
C PHE A 237 -7.77 3.12 -0.91
N TYR A 238 -6.69 3.87 -0.82
CA TYR A 238 -5.67 3.73 0.20
C TYR A 238 -5.54 5.00 1.00
N LEU A 239 -5.49 4.87 2.31
CA LEU A 239 -5.08 5.93 3.20
C LEU A 239 -3.84 5.44 3.93
N ARG A 240 -2.67 5.97 3.56
CA ARG A 240 -1.39 5.59 4.13
C ARG A 240 -1.17 6.27 5.47
N LYS A 241 -1.22 5.50 6.55
CA LYS A 241 -0.99 6.01 7.91
C LYS A 241 0.47 6.43 8.12
N ASP A 242 1.39 5.66 7.57
CA ASP A 242 2.83 5.89 7.64
C ASP A 242 3.29 7.12 6.85
N LEU A 243 2.61 7.45 5.76
CA LEU A 243 2.97 8.56 4.86
C LEU A 243 2.00 9.74 4.93
N GLN A 244 0.87 9.59 5.64
CA GLN A 244 -0.21 10.59 5.72
C GLN A 244 -0.71 11.06 4.35
N LEU A 245 -0.93 10.09 3.47
CA LEU A 245 -1.37 10.27 2.09
C LEU A 245 -2.60 9.44 1.81
N ALA A 246 -3.46 9.94 0.91
CA ALA A 246 -4.55 9.16 0.33
C ALA A 246 -4.40 9.08 -1.19
N TYR A 247 -4.76 7.94 -1.76
CA TYR A 247 -4.81 7.75 -3.20
C TYR A 247 -5.78 6.63 -3.57
N ALA A 248 -6.15 6.52 -4.85
CA ALA A 248 -6.96 5.44 -5.36
C ALA A 248 -6.33 4.78 -6.59
N LYS A 249 -6.51 3.48 -6.69
CA LYS A 249 -6.26 2.72 -7.91
C LYS A 249 -7.58 2.44 -8.60
N THR A 250 -7.67 2.77 -9.88
CA THR A 250 -8.78 2.31 -10.72
C THR A 250 -8.64 0.82 -10.94
N PHE A 251 -9.68 0.07 -10.64
CA PHE A 251 -9.69 -1.36 -10.91
C PHE A 251 -9.61 -1.65 -12.41
N LYS A 252 -8.69 -2.52 -12.75
CA LYS A 252 -8.57 -3.11 -14.10
C LYS A 252 -8.46 -4.62 -13.95
N PRO A 253 -9.32 -5.39 -14.64
CA PRO A 253 -9.25 -6.83 -14.58
C PRO A 253 -7.93 -7.32 -15.19
N PHE A 254 -7.31 -8.29 -14.54
CA PHE A 254 -6.13 -8.98 -15.07
C PHE A 254 -6.57 -10.18 -15.92
N SER A 255 -5.90 -10.39 -17.05
CA SER A 255 -6.07 -11.59 -17.86
C SER A 255 -5.44 -12.82 -17.18
N THR A 256 -4.40 -12.61 -16.39
CA THR A 256 -3.76 -13.61 -15.53
C THR A 256 -2.85 -12.92 -14.51
N LEU A 257 -2.43 -13.68 -13.50
CA LEU A 257 -1.36 -13.38 -12.57
C LEU A 257 -0.34 -14.53 -12.63
N TYR A 258 0.85 -14.33 -12.09
CA TYR A 258 1.94 -15.31 -12.16
C TYR A 258 2.44 -15.66 -10.75
N LEU A 259 2.36 -16.95 -10.39
CA LEU A 259 2.94 -17.45 -9.14
C LEU A 259 4.41 -17.82 -9.39
N VAL A 260 5.31 -17.23 -8.61
CA VAL A 260 6.76 -17.48 -8.71
C VAL A 260 7.35 -17.70 -7.32
N GLY A 261 8.35 -18.54 -7.25
CA GLY A 261 9.03 -18.82 -5.98
C GLY A 261 9.75 -20.14 -5.97
N GLY A 262 10.72 -20.31 -5.08
CA GLY A 262 11.49 -21.54 -4.98
C GLY A 262 10.67 -22.78 -4.63
N CYS A 263 9.46 -22.59 -4.08
CA CYS A 263 8.51 -23.66 -3.82
C CYS A 263 7.61 -24.04 -5.01
N CYS A 264 7.73 -23.32 -6.14
CA CYS A 264 6.96 -23.56 -7.36
C CYS A 264 7.77 -24.42 -8.35
N GLU A 265 7.06 -25.05 -9.30
CA GLU A 265 7.69 -25.89 -10.35
C GLU A 265 8.79 -25.16 -11.13
N LEU A 266 8.54 -23.89 -11.49
CA LEU A 266 9.48 -23.06 -12.24
C LEU A 266 10.47 -22.29 -11.37
N ALA A 267 10.46 -22.51 -10.08
CA ALA A 267 11.23 -21.76 -9.10
C ALA A 267 11.05 -20.23 -9.28
N TRP A 268 12.12 -19.47 -9.31
CA TRP A 268 12.10 -18.02 -9.51
C TRP A 268 12.11 -17.60 -10.99
N ASN A 269 11.79 -18.53 -11.90
CA ASN A 269 11.63 -18.21 -13.31
C ASN A 269 10.17 -17.75 -13.56
N TYR A 270 10.02 -16.59 -14.15
CA TYR A 270 8.72 -16.01 -14.51
C TYR A 270 8.31 -16.27 -15.96
N TRP A 271 9.00 -17.24 -16.61
CA TRP A 271 8.61 -17.66 -17.94
C TRP A 271 7.17 -18.11 -17.95
N ASP A 272 6.44 -17.61 -18.92
CA ASP A 272 5.03 -17.73 -19.10
C ASP A 272 4.57 -19.19 -19.31
N ALA A 273 4.61 -19.99 -18.23
CA ALA A 273 4.14 -21.34 -18.23
C ALA A 273 2.72 -21.44 -17.68
N ALA A 274 1.97 -22.41 -18.18
CA ALA A 274 0.62 -22.68 -17.73
C ALA A 274 0.55 -22.98 -16.22
N SER A 275 1.59 -23.63 -15.67
CA SER A 275 1.67 -23.97 -14.24
C SER A 275 1.82 -22.77 -13.29
N SER A 276 2.28 -21.60 -13.79
CA SER A 276 2.41 -20.40 -12.98
C SER A 276 1.21 -19.44 -13.10
N ARG A 277 0.35 -19.63 -14.09
CA ARG A 277 -0.74 -18.70 -14.39
C ARG A 277 -1.98 -18.92 -13.54
N PHE A 278 -2.53 -17.82 -13.05
CA PHE A 278 -3.86 -17.80 -12.48
C PHE A 278 -4.92 -17.75 -13.57
N THR A 279 -6.04 -18.39 -13.33
CA THR A 279 -7.21 -18.37 -14.21
C THR A 279 -8.21 -17.32 -13.69
N PRO A 280 -8.61 -16.34 -14.52
CA PRO A 280 -9.63 -15.37 -14.13
C PRO A 280 -11.01 -16.01 -14.02
N ASN A 281 -11.81 -15.54 -13.07
CA ASN A 281 -13.20 -15.92 -12.91
C ASN A 281 -14.07 -15.14 -13.93
N PRO A 282 -14.73 -15.80 -14.90
CA PRO A 282 -15.52 -15.10 -15.91
C PRO A 282 -16.68 -14.28 -15.35
N SER A 283 -17.22 -14.67 -14.19
CA SER A 283 -18.37 -14.01 -13.54
C SER A 283 -17.96 -12.91 -12.56
N LYS A 284 -16.69 -12.91 -12.13
CA LYS A 284 -16.13 -11.98 -11.17
C LYS A 284 -14.74 -11.55 -11.62
N PRO A 285 -14.63 -10.52 -12.47
CA PRO A 285 -13.38 -10.14 -13.11
C PRO A 285 -12.28 -9.70 -12.13
N GLU A 286 -12.64 -9.44 -10.88
CA GLU A 286 -11.71 -9.17 -9.77
C GLU A 286 -11.09 -10.43 -9.16
N GLU A 287 -11.65 -11.62 -9.40
CA GLU A 287 -11.17 -12.87 -8.81
C GLU A 287 -10.36 -13.68 -9.84
N LEU A 288 -9.20 -14.17 -9.40
CA LEU A 288 -8.40 -15.14 -10.14
C LEU A 288 -8.05 -16.30 -9.22
N THR A 289 -7.96 -17.50 -9.80
CA THR A 289 -7.65 -18.72 -9.05
C THR A 289 -6.44 -19.43 -9.64
N TRP A 290 -5.68 -20.06 -8.76
CA TRP A 290 -4.57 -20.94 -9.12
C TRP A 290 -4.68 -22.24 -8.34
N GLU A 291 -4.41 -23.38 -9.00
CA GLU A 291 -4.33 -24.68 -8.35
C GLU A 291 -3.09 -25.42 -8.87
N GLY A 292 -2.30 -25.92 -7.94
CA GLY A 292 -1.09 -26.65 -8.30
C GLY A 292 -0.35 -27.20 -7.09
N TYR A 293 0.73 -27.94 -7.37
CA TYR A 293 1.56 -28.56 -6.35
C TYR A 293 2.70 -27.62 -5.95
N LEU A 294 2.85 -27.39 -4.64
CA LEU A 294 3.96 -26.64 -4.06
C LEU A 294 4.80 -27.53 -3.15
N THR A 295 6.10 -27.32 -3.16
CA THR A 295 7.07 -28.04 -2.33
C THR A 295 7.90 -27.06 -1.51
N PRO A 296 7.96 -27.20 -0.18
CA PRO A 296 8.85 -26.38 0.63
C PRO A 296 10.30 -26.87 0.41
N ASN A 297 10.94 -26.38 -0.64
CA ASN A 297 12.35 -26.67 -0.88
C ASN A 297 13.16 -25.96 0.19
N TRP A 298 13.73 -26.73 1.13
CA TRP A 298 14.52 -26.17 2.21
C TRP A 298 15.85 -25.65 1.69
N ASN A 299 16.15 -24.42 2.06
CA ASN A 299 17.48 -23.86 1.85
C ASN A 299 18.34 -24.17 3.08
N ASP A 300 19.20 -25.20 2.95
CA ASP A 300 20.02 -25.69 4.06
C ASP A 300 20.95 -24.61 4.64
N SER A 301 21.41 -23.65 3.82
CA SER A 301 22.30 -22.58 4.28
C SER A 301 21.60 -21.56 5.17
N ARG A 302 20.28 -21.42 5.04
CA ARG A 302 19.46 -20.48 5.80
C ARG A 302 18.55 -21.17 6.82
N ASN A 303 18.45 -22.50 6.74
CA ASN A 303 17.53 -23.31 7.55
C ASN A 303 16.07 -22.79 7.49
N GLU A 304 15.61 -22.43 6.29
CA GLU A 304 14.27 -21.93 6.05
C GLU A 304 13.68 -22.53 4.76
N PRO A 305 12.37 -22.74 4.68
CA PRO A 305 11.71 -23.15 3.45
C PRO A 305 11.77 -22.05 2.40
N ASP A 306 11.74 -22.44 1.14
CA ASP A 306 11.62 -21.49 0.04
C ASP A 306 10.29 -20.76 0.04
N LYS A 307 10.29 -19.63 -0.63
CA LYS A 307 9.24 -18.60 -0.58
C LYS A 307 8.61 -18.42 -1.96
N LEU A 308 7.46 -17.76 -1.99
CA LEU A 308 6.78 -17.40 -3.23
C LEU A 308 6.23 -15.96 -3.16
N LYS A 309 5.94 -15.42 -4.33
CA LYS A 309 5.18 -14.18 -4.53
C LYS A 309 4.33 -14.25 -5.80
N ILE A 310 3.47 -13.28 -5.99
CA ILE A 310 2.59 -13.17 -7.15
C ILE A 310 2.98 -11.91 -7.93
N LEU A 311 3.20 -12.08 -9.24
CA LEU A 311 3.51 -11.00 -10.17
C LEU A 311 2.28 -10.67 -11.01
N THR A 312 2.12 -9.40 -11.38
CA THR A 312 1.04 -8.94 -12.27
C THR A 312 1.39 -9.06 -13.75
N ALA A 313 2.67 -9.23 -14.07
CA ALA A 313 3.18 -9.53 -15.41
C ALA A 313 4.40 -10.45 -15.31
N PRO A 314 4.80 -11.14 -16.39
CA PRO A 314 5.95 -12.05 -16.38
C PRO A 314 7.29 -11.29 -16.47
N ASP A 315 7.51 -10.37 -15.56
CA ASP A 315 8.73 -9.59 -15.40
C ASP A 315 8.96 -9.17 -13.94
N TRP A 316 10.20 -8.83 -13.58
CA TRP A 316 10.57 -8.44 -12.21
C TRP A 316 10.29 -6.98 -11.87
N PHE A 317 9.88 -6.17 -12.84
CA PHE A 317 9.62 -4.75 -12.69
C PHE A 317 8.11 -4.45 -12.60
N SER A 318 7.28 -5.49 -12.80
CA SER A 318 5.83 -5.38 -12.65
C SER A 318 5.43 -5.18 -11.18
N GLU A 319 4.23 -4.66 -10.95
CA GLU A 319 3.62 -4.65 -9.63
C GLU A 319 3.58 -6.08 -9.07
N THR A 320 3.96 -6.24 -7.82
CA THR A 320 3.96 -7.53 -7.13
C THR A 320 2.98 -7.52 -5.98
N TYR A 321 2.33 -8.65 -5.77
CA TYR A 321 1.53 -8.89 -4.59
C TYR A 321 2.38 -9.59 -3.54
N HIS A 322 2.36 -9.09 -2.34
CA HIS A 322 3.16 -9.62 -1.23
C HIS A 322 2.43 -9.43 0.12
N PRO A 323 2.80 -10.18 1.16
CA PRO A 323 2.21 -10.00 2.48
C PRO A 323 2.65 -8.68 3.11
N TYR A 324 1.93 -8.21 4.14
CA TYR A 324 2.29 -7.02 4.91
C TYR A 324 3.53 -7.21 5.78
N VAL A 325 3.83 -8.45 6.15
CA VAL A 325 4.99 -8.81 6.97
C VAL A 325 5.84 -9.87 6.27
N PRO A 326 7.16 -9.90 6.49
CA PRO A 326 8.02 -10.89 5.86
C PRO A 326 7.65 -12.31 6.30
N ASP A 327 7.85 -13.25 5.37
CA ASP A 327 7.72 -14.69 5.62
C ASP A 327 6.35 -15.11 6.17
N TYR A 328 5.29 -14.53 5.61
CA TYR A 328 3.92 -14.79 6.02
C TYR A 328 3.46 -16.18 5.54
N PRO A 329 2.80 -16.99 6.38
CA PRO A 329 2.25 -18.27 5.94
C PRO A 329 1.28 -18.11 4.77
N LEU A 330 1.42 -18.95 3.73
CA LEU A 330 0.54 -18.89 2.56
C LEU A 330 -0.90 -19.28 2.89
N VAL A 331 -1.09 -20.31 3.73
CA VAL A 331 -2.42 -20.83 4.05
C VAL A 331 -3.18 -19.88 4.95
N GLY A 332 -4.40 -19.54 4.55
CA GLY A 332 -5.27 -18.63 5.28
C GLY A 332 -6.10 -17.74 4.38
N GLU A 333 -6.80 -16.81 5.00
CA GLU A 333 -7.52 -15.74 4.33
C GLU A 333 -7.07 -14.40 4.94
N TYR A 334 -6.57 -13.49 4.12
CA TYR A 334 -5.95 -12.26 4.60
C TYR A 334 -5.81 -11.22 3.48
N ASN A 335 -5.53 -9.99 3.89
CA ASN A 335 -5.16 -8.92 2.98
C ASN A 335 -3.71 -9.07 2.54
N PHE A 336 -3.44 -8.75 1.29
CA PHE A 336 -2.08 -8.59 0.79
C PHE A 336 -1.79 -7.14 0.42
N ARG A 337 -0.54 -6.85 0.16
CA ARG A 337 -0.03 -5.53 -0.13
C ARG A 337 0.44 -5.43 -1.58
N THR A 338 0.15 -4.28 -2.21
CA THR A 338 0.65 -3.90 -3.54
C THR A 338 1.44 -2.60 -3.48
N THR A 339 1.57 -2.02 -2.29
CA THR A 339 2.21 -0.74 -2.01
C THR A 339 3.55 -0.96 -1.30
N GLY A 340 4.46 -0.02 -1.44
CA GLY A 340 5.79 -0.09 -0.84
C GLY A 340 6.82 -0.78 -1.74
N SER A 341 8.06 -0.81 -1.27
CA SER A 341 9.21 -1.37 -1.98
C SER A 341 9.74 -2.65 -1.34
N GLU A 342 9.09 -3.14 -0.29
CA GLU A 342 9.50 -4.33 0.44
C GLU A 342 9.24 -5.58 -0.42
N ASP A 343 10.27 -6.42 -0.53
CA ASP A 343 10.20 -7.68 -1.25
C ASP A 343 9.80 -8.83 -0.30
N PHE A 344 8.68 -8.65 0.42
CA PHE A 344 8.14 -9.68 1.32
C PHE A 344 7.53 -10.83 0.51
N LYS A 345 7.54 -12.02 1.10
CA LYS A 345 7.15 -13.26 0.44
C LYS A 345 6.28 -14.12 1.34
N TRP A 346 5.44 -14.96 0.72
CA TRP A 346 4.76 -16.03 1.45
C TRP A 346 5.64 -17.25 1.54
N ILE A 347 5.39 -18.03 2.60
CA ILE A 347 6.11 -19.25 2.91
C ILE A 347 5.12 -20.42 3.01
N ILE A 348 5.54 -21.59 2.56
CA ILE A 348 4.84 -22.85 2.80
C ILE A 348 5.69 -23.78 3.64
N TYR A 349 5.06 -24.56 4.49
CA TYR A 349 5.78 -25.52 5.35
C TYR A 349 5.60 -26.96 4.91
N ASP A 350 4.56 -27.25 4.16
CA ASP A 350 4.21 -28.61 3.74
C ASP A 350 4.08 -28.72 2.23
N ALA A 351 4.64 -29.78 1.67
CA ALA A 351 4.37 -30.13 0.28
C ALA A 351 2.91 -30.56 0.07
N GLY A 352 2.34 -30.21 -1.06
CA GLY A 352 0.96 -30.59 -1.39
C GLY A 352 0.35 -29.76 -2.51
N THR A 353 -0.89 -30.12 -2.88
CA THR A 353 -1.69 -29.33 -3.81
C THR A 353 -2.37 -28.20 -3.05
N TYR A 354 -2.26 -26.99 -3.59
CA TYR A 354 -2.86 -25.79 -3.03
C TYR A 354 -3.84 -25.18 -3.99
N HIS A 355 -4.91 -24.61 -3.46
CA HIS A 355 -5.83 -23.76 -4.19
C HIS A 355 -5.74 -22.34 -3.64
N ILE A 356 -5.45 -21.38 -4.52
CA ILE A 356 -5.27 -19.98 -4.18
C ILE A 356 -6.30 -19.14 -4.94
N THR A 357 -7.07 -18.37 -4.24
CA THR A 357 -8.00 -17.37 -4.80
C THR A 357 -7.50 -15.98 -4.45
N VAL A 358 -7.35 -15.12 -5.44
CA VAL A 358 -6.92 -13.73 -5.29
C VAL A 358 -8.04 -12.82 -5.76
N ASN A 359 -8.44 -11.87 -4.93
CA ASN A 359 -9.31 -10.77 -5.33
C ASN A 359 -8.48 -9.50 -5.50
N THR A 360 -8.33 -9.05 -6.73
CA THR A 360 -7.45 -7.93 -7.10
C THR A 360 -8.07 -6.55 -6.88
N LEU A 361 -9.38 -6.48 -6.60
CA LEU A 361 -10.06 -5.25 -6.20
C LEU A 361 -9.94 -5.01 -4.70
N THR A 362 -10.25 -6.01 -3.89
CA THR A 362 -10.16 -5.90 -2.43
C THR A 362 -8.77 -6.16 -1.90
N GLU A 363 -7.87 -6.67 -2.74
CA GLU A 363 -6.51 -7.09 -2.38
C GLU A 363 -6.52 -8.09 -1.24
N THR A 364 -7.37 -9.09 -1.38
CA THR A 364 -7.50 -10.22 -0.44
C THR A 364 -7.11 -11.52 -1.13
N MET A 365 -6.53 -12.41 -0.38
CA MET A 365 -6.16 -13.74 -0.84
C MET A 365 -6.69 -14.79 0.12
N LYS A 366 -7.16 -15.90 -0.46
CA LYS A 366 -7.49 -17.12 0.27
C LYS A 366 -6.68 -18.27 -0.32
N ALA A 367 -5.89 -18.92 0.51
CA ALA A 367 -5.11 -20.07 0.12
C ALA A 367 -5.40 -21.27 1.02
N VAL A 368 -5.70 -22.41 0.42
CA VAL A 368 -5.98 -23.65 1.14
C VAL A 368 -5.13 -24.79 0.57
N LYS A 369 -4.64 -25.67 1.44
CA LYS A 369 -4.02 -26.93 1.03
C LYS A 369 -5.13 -27.95 0.81
N LEU A 370 -5.14 -28.57 -0.36
CA LEU A 370 -6.14 -29.60 -0.69
C LEU A 370 -5.71 -30.95 -0.12
N ASN A 371 -6.62 -31.62 0.56
CA ASN A 371 -6.38 -32.99 1.05
C ASN A 371 -6.49 -33.98 -0.10
N ASN A 372 -5.44 -34.70 -0.42
CA ASN A 372 -5.39 -35.69 -1.51
C ASN A 372 -6.28 -36.94 -1.30
N ASN A 373 -7.09 -36.99 -0.25
CA ASN A 373 -7.95 -38.15 0.06
C ASN A 373 -9.21 -38.27 -0.80
N ALA A 374 -9.41 -37.41 -1.82
CA ALA A 374 -10.60 -37.43 -2.68
C ALA A 374 -10.43 -38.13 -4.03
N LYS A 375 -9.30 -38.84 -4.29
CA LYS A 375 -9.15 -39.63 -5.53
C LYS A 375 -9.16 -41.15 -5.29
N GLN A 376 -10.19 -41.67 -4.63
CA GLN A 376 -10.65 -43.06 -4.79
C GLN A 376 -12.11 -43.14 -4.35
N ASN A 377 -13.01 -42.88 -5.26
CA ASN A 377 -14.26 -43.63 -5.57
C ASN A 377 -15.17 -42.71 -6.37
N GLY A 378 -15.33 -43.02 -7.62
CA GLY A 378 -16.33 -42.38 -8.50
C GLY A 378 -17.73 -42.66 -7.99
N THR A 379 -18.45 -41.61 -7.72
CA THR A 379 -19.89 -41.44 -7.95
C THR A 379 -20.23 -39.97 -7.68
N ASP A 380 -20.95 -39.38 -8.62
CA ASP A 380 -21.53 -38.04 -8.58
C ASP A 380 -22.18 -37.74 -7.23
N GLN A 381 -21.69 -36.74 -6.52
CA GLN A 381 -22.52 -35.88 -5.67
C GLN A 381 -21.92 -34.47 -5.59
N SER A 382 -22.77 -33.50 -5.88
CA SER A 382 -22.54 -32.08 -5.75
C SER A 382 -21.89 -31.76 -4.39
N THR A 383 -20.61 -31.38 -4.40
CA THR A 383 -19.92 -30.97 -3.19
C THR A 383 -20.23 -29.50 -2.94
N THR A 384 -21.13 -29.27 -2.02
CA THR A 384 -21.23 -28.03 -1.25
C THR A 384 -19.86 -27.72 -0.68
N ALA A 385 -19.36 -26.51 -0.93
CA ALA A 385 -18.15 -26.00 -0.32
C ALA A 385 -18.21 -26.18 1.19
N ILE A 386 -17.33 -27.01 1.75
CA ILE A 386 -17.12 -27.06 3.18
C ILE A 386 -16.35 -25.79 3.53
N GLY A 387 -17.05 -24.80 4.03
CA GLY A 387 -16.43 -23.66 4.67
C GLY A 387 -15.51 -24.14 5.78
N CYS A 388 -14.34 -23.53 5.92
CA CYS A 388 -13.54 -23.66 7.13
C CYS A 388 -14.44 -23.27 8.31
N VAL A 389 -14.98 -24.27 9.00
CA VAL A 389 -15.62 -24.06 10.29
C VAL A 389 -14.50 -23.65 11.23
N GLU A 390 -14.52 -22.43 11.68
CA GLU A 390 -13.83 -22.07 12.92
C GLU A 390 -14.42 -22.92 14.02
N GLU A 391 -13.78 -24.05 14.31
CA GLU A 391 -14.04 -24.75 15.56
C GLU A 391 -13.09 -24.17 16.63
N PRO A 392 -13.59 -23.29 17.51
CA PRO A 392 -12.80 -22.66 18.56
C PRO A 392 -12.32 -23.63 19.65
N SER A 393 -12.63 -24.93 19.51
CA SER A 393 -12.47 -25.91 20.57
C SER A 393 -11.19 -26.76 20.49
N LEU A 394 -10.53 -26.84 19.34
CA LEU A 394 -9.46 -27.82 19.13
C LEU A 394 -8.08 -27.37 19.64
N VAL A 395 -7.78 -26.08 19.66
CA VAL A 395 -6.56 -25.54 20.27
C VAL A 395 -6.89 -24.32 21.11
N LYS A 396 -6.53 -24.36 22.39
CA LYS A 396 -6.70 -23.25 23.33
C LYS A 396 -5.36 -22.62 23.65
N VAL A 397 -5.30 -21.30 23.58
CA VAL A 397 -4.16 -20.50 24.00
C VAL A 397 -4.61 -19.66 25.20
N ALA A 398 -3.85 -19.70 26.26
CA ALA A 398 -4.08 -18.92 27.48
C ALA A 398 -2.77 -18.23 27.90
N CYS A 399 -2.91 -17.05 28.50
CA CYS A 399 -1.78 -16.28 29.02
C CYS A 399 -2.05 -15.96 30.48
N SER A 400 -1.09 -16.23 31.34
CA SER A 400 -1.16 -15.90 32.76
C SER A 400 0.23 -15.82 33.38
N ARG A 401 0.45 -14.87 34.28
CA ARG A 401 1.70 -14.71 35.04
C ARG A 401 2.98 -14.76 34.22
N GLY A 402 2.98 -14.03 33.09
CA GLY A 402 4.14 -13.97 32.21
C GLY A 402 4.37 -15.25 31.41
N ALA A 403 3.43 -16.16 31.31
CA ALA A 403 3.57 -17.39 30.53
C ALA A 403 2.47 -17.58 29.49
N VAL A 404 2.83 -18.21 28.37
CA VAL A 404 1.91 -18.63 27.30
C VAL A 404 1.72 -20.15 27.40
N TYR A 405 0.46 -20.55 27.59
CA TYR A 405 0.03 -21.93 27.67
C TYR A 405 -0.74 -22.32 26.43
N VAL A 406 -0.45 -23.48 25.87
CA VAL A 406 -1.19 -24.04 24.73
C VAL A 406 -1.71 -25.43 25.08
N LYS A 407 -2.99 -25.68 24.75
CA LYS A 407 -3.61 -26.98 24.83
C LYS A 407 -4.17 -27.38 23.49
N SER A 408 -3.70 -28.50 22.93
CA SER A 408 -4.09 -29.02 21.63
C SER A 408 -4.89 -30.32 21.78
N ALA A 409 -6.06 -30.37 21.17
CA ALA A 409 -6.86 -31.58 21.02
C ALA A 409 -6.60 -32.31 19.69
N VAL A 410 -5.81 -31.72 18.80
CA VAL A 410 -5.52 -32.25 17.45
C VAL A 410 -4.15 -32.93 17.33
N GLY A 411 -3.50 -33.21 18.45
CA GLY A 411 -2.15 -33.79 18.48
C GLY A 411 -1.06 -32.71 18.53
N GLU A 412 0.10 -33.04 17.97
CA GLU A 412 1.25 -32.14 18.01
C GLU A 412 1.03 -30.88 17.19
N VAL A 413 1.32 -29.74 17.77
CA VAL A 413 1.34 -28.43 17.11
C VAL A 413 2.67 -27.75 17.41
N ALA A 414 3.31 -27.22 16.39
CA ALA A 414 4.45 -26.32 16.54
C ALA A 414 3.91 -24.95 16.97
N VAL A 415 4.43 -24.43 18.05
CA VAL A 415 3.99 -23.13 18.60
C VAL A 415 5.16 -22.19 18.64
N SER A 416 4.97 -20.96 18.19
CA SER A 416 5.95 -19.89 18.34
C SER A 416 5.30 -18.63 18.89
N VAL A 417 6.02 -17.93 19.75
CA VAL A 417 5.60 -16.69 20.39
C VAL A 417 6.48 -15.56 19.85
N HIS A 418 5.83 -14.50 19.40
CA HIS A 418 6.49 -13.34 18.81
C HIS A 418 6.07 -12.06 19.51
N THR A 419 6.95 -11.07 19.52
CA THR A 419 6.60 -9.68 19.85
C THR A 419 5.76 -9.09 18.70
N ILE A 420 5.11 -7.97 18.95
CA ILE A 420 4.27 -7.31 17.94
C ILE A 420 5.07 -6.82 16.73
N ASP A 421 6.37 -6.54 16.89
CA ASP A 421 7.32 -6.21 15.82
C ASP A 421 7.88 -7.45 15.08
N GLY A 422 7.31 -8.65 15.36
CA GLY A 422 7.62 -9.88 14.65
C GLY A 422 8.82 -10.68 15.17
N LYS A 423 9.56 -10.20 16.17
CA LYS A 423 10.68 -10.92 16.75
C LYS A 423 10.20 -12.17 17.49
N ARG A 424 10.70 -13.35 17.10
CA ARG A 424 10.39 -14.59 17.79
C ARG A 424 11.08 -14.65 19.16
N ILE A 425 10.30 -14.90 20.22
CA ILE A 425 10.76 -14.98 21.59
C ILE A 425 10.95 -16.43 22.03
N ALA A 426 10.00 -17.29 21.66
CA ALA A 426 10.01 -18.70 22.04
C ALA A 426 9.38 -19.56 20.94
N SER A 427 9.74 -20.84 20.91
CA SER A 427 9.13 -21.85 20.06
C SER A 427 9.27 -23.21 20.69
N ALA A 428 8.18 -23.98 20.72
CA ALA A 428 8.17 -25.35 21.21
C ALA A 428 7.07 -26.16 20.51
N PRO A 429 7.26 -27.47 20.30
CA PRO A 429 6.18 -28.37 19.95
C PRO A 429 5.29 -28.63 21.18
N VAL A 430 3.99 -28.73 20.96
CA VAL A 430 3.02 -29.05 22.02
C VAL A 430 2.15 -30.23 21.56
N VAL A 431 2.29 -31.38 22.19
CA VAL A 431 1.56 -32.60 21.81
C VAL A 431 0.14 -32.63 22.37
N LYS A 432 -0.06 -32.20 23.58
CA LYS A 432 -1.37 -32.09 24.21
C LYS A 432 -1.55 -30.79 24.94
N GLU A 433 -0.63 -30.49 25.82
CA GLU A 433 -0.68 -29.31 26.66
C GLU A 433 0.74 -28.94 27.10
N GLY A 434 1.10 -27.66 27.09
CA GLY A 434 2.42 -27.22 27.50
C GLY A 434 2.56 -25.71 27.59
N VAL A 435 3.59 -25.31 28.32
CA VAL A 435 4.08 -23.93 28.38
C VAL A 435 5.05 -23.70 27.22
N VAL A 436 4.81 -22.66 26.44
CA VAL A 436 5.61 -22.35 25.26
C VAL A 436 6.58 -21.21 25.52
N ALA A 437 6.21 -20.29 26.37
CA ALA A 437 7.05 -19.16 26.77
C ALA A 437 6.79 -18.81 28.23
N GLU A 438 7.83 -18.41 28.95
CA GLU A 438 7.78 -17.94 30.33
C GLU A 438 8.60 -16.66 30.50
N GLY A 439 8.33 -15.92 31.58
CA GLY A 439 9.05 -14.70 31.90
C GLY A 439 8.75 -13.53 30.95
N LEU A 440 7.61 -13.58 30.27
CA LEU A 440 7.18 -12.49 29.37
C LEU A 440 6.73 -11.30 30.21
N SER A 441 7.24 -10.14 29.86
CA SER A 441 6.82 -8.87 30.46
C SER A 441 5.42 -8.48 29.96
N LYS A 442 4.80 -7.52 30.64
CA LYS A 442 3.55 -6.89 30.20
C LYS A 442 3.69 -6.42 28.76
N GLY A 443 2.73 -6.80 27.91
CA GLY A 443 2.76 -6.45 26.51
C GLY A 443 1.81 -7.25 25.65
N ILE A 444 1.89 -7.01 24.36
CA ILE A 444 1.12 -7.72 23.35
C ILE A 444 2.06 -8.66 22.61
N TYR A 445 1.61 -9.90 22.45
CA TYR A 445 2.36 -10.95 21.76
C TYR A 445 1.47 -11.63 20.71
N VAL A 446 2.10 -12.20 19.70
CA VAL A 446 1.46 -13.02 18.69
C VAL A 446 1.89 -14.47 18.88
N VAL A 447 0.95 -15.34 19.17
CA VAL A 447 1.17 -16.78 19.26
C VAL A 447 0.76 -17.43 17.94
N LYS A 448 1.71 -18.02 17.26
CA LYS A 448 1.48 -18.78 16.01
C LYS A 448 1.47 -20.27 16.35
N LEU A 449 0.48 -20.96 15.83
CA LEU A 449 0.23 -22.39 16.04
C LEU A 449 0.20 -23.07 14.68
N LEU A 450 1.01 -24.09 14.51
CA LEU A 450 1.10 -24.85 13.28
C LEU A 450 1.05 -26.34 13.56
N GLY A 451 0.06 -27.01 13.03
CA GLY A 451 -0.09 -28.47 13.09
C GLY A 451 -0.71 -29.00 11.80
N ASN A 452 -0.79 -30.30 11.67
CA ASN A 452 -1.29 -30.95 10.44
C ASN A 452 -2.70 -30.51 10.03
N THR A 453 -3.52 -30.05 10.98
CA THR A 453 -4.92 -29.62 10.75
C THR A 453 -5.20 -28.22 11.30
N VAL A 454 -4.20 -27.53 11.86
CA VAL A 454 -4.37 -26.23 12.48
C VAL A 454 -3.26 -25.29 12.04
N CYS A 455 -3.65 -24.16 11.48
CA CYS A 455 -2.80 -23.00 11.28
C CYS A 455 -3.52 -21.79 11.88
N LEU A 456 -3.02 -21.27 12.98
CA LEU A 456 -3.70 -20.22 13.72
C LEU A 456 -2.70 -19.21 14.27
N SER A 457 -3.01 -17.93 14.13
CA SER A 457 -2.32 -16.85 14.83
C SER A 457 -3.28 -16.20 15.81
N ARG A 458 -2.85 -16.03 17.06
CA ARG A 458 -3.65 -15.36 18.08
C ARG A 458 -2.86 -14.25 18.75
N LYS A 459 -3.45 -13.08 18.79
CA LYS A 459 -2.98 -11.98 19.62
C LYS A 459 -3.31 -12.30 21.08
N VAL A 460 -2.32 -12.21 21.94
CA VAL A 460 -2.47 -12.41 23.39
C VAL A 460 -1.95 -11.18 24.12
N VAL A 461 -2.65 -10.81 25.20
CA VAL A 461 -2.28 -9.65 26.01
C VAL A 461 -1.80 -10.17 27.37
N MET A 462 -0.56 -9.85 27.72
CA MET A 462 0.01 -10.11 29.03
C MET A 462 -0.21 -8.88 29.90
N ASN A 463 -1.00 -9.02 30.95
CA ASN A 463 -1.40 -7.91 31.83
C ASN A 463 -0.52 -7.78 33.07
N GLU A 464 0.14 -8.86 33.50
CA GLU A 464 1.05 -8.89 34.64
C GLU A 464 2.21 -9.87 34.41
#